data_b759c18f8388b06f89c0e46179fa847b
#
_entry.id   b759c18f8388b06f89c0e46179fa847b
#
_cell.length_a   1.000
_cell.length_b   1.000
_cell.length_c   1.000
_cell.angle_alpha   90.00
_cell.angle_beta   90.00
_cell.angle_gamma   90.00
#
_symmetry.space_group_name_H-M   'P 1'
#
loop_
_entity.id
_entity.type
_entity.pdbx_description
1 polymer ?
#
loop_
_entity_poly.entity_id
_entity_poly.type
_entity_poly.pdbx_seq_one_letter_code
_entity_poly.pdbx_strand_id
1 'polypeptide(L)'
;MTCYASGVPVTDDFREFVFEQLGRVVAIDWKRMFGGVGLYADGTFFALIDDDVVYFKVGDLNRADFEAAGARAFRPYGEGSSSMNYYELPVEVLEDVDALRTWTENSVAVARSAATSKRKKK
;
A
#
# COMPACT_ATOMS: atom_id res chain seq x y z
N MET A 1 10.05 -17.05 14.91
CA MET A 1 10.36 -16.75 14.58
C MET A 1 11.10 -15.97 14.32
N THR A 2 11.29 -15.69 13.85
CA THR A 2 12.17 -14.97 13.58
C THR A 2 12.06 -13.61 13.90
N CYS A 3 12.91 -13.06 14.48
CA CYS A 3 12.91 -11.80 14.74
C CYS A 3 13.57 -11.10 13.71
N TYR A 4 13.02 -10.23 13.07
CA TYR A 4 13.63 -9.53 12.05
C TYR A 4 14.26 -8.30 12.51
N ALA A 5 15.44 -8.06 12.11
CA ALA A 5 16.06 -6.81 12.33
C ALA A 5 15.43 -5.77 11.49
N SER A 6 15.49 -4.56 11.88
CA SER A 6 15.00 -3.51 11.12
C SER A 6 15.66 -3.46 9.78
N GLY A 7 14.99 -3.17 8.76
CA GLY A 7 15.50 -3.16 7.43
C GLY A 7 15.50 -4.47 6.73
N VAL A 8 14.93 -5.48 7.34
CA VAL A 8 14.81 -6.76 6.69
C VAL A 8 13.86 -6.60 5.52
N PRO A 9 14.22 -7.05 4.38
CA PRO A 9 13.36 -6.93 3.21
C PRO A 9 12.10 -7.76 3.38
N VAL A 10 11.12 -7.50 2.54
CA VAL A 10 9.89 -8.23 2.50
C VAL A 10 10.16 -9.71 2.29
N THR A 11 9.57 -10.56 3.09
CA THR A 11 9.74 -11.99 2.93
C THR A 11 8.94 -12.49 1.73
N ASP A 12 9.40 -13.54 1.13
CA ASP A 12 8.70 -14.11 -0.03
C ASP A 12 7.31 -14.59 0.33
N ASP A 13 7.17 -15.20 1.50
CA ASP A 13 5.87 -15.70 1.93
C ASP A 13 4.85 -14.58 2.09
N PHE A 14 5.27 -13.47 2.68
CA PHE A 14 4.36 -12.35 2.86
C PHE A 14 3.99 -11.72 1.53
N ARG A 15 4.97 -11.54 0.66
CA ARG A 15 4.72 -10.99 -0.67
C ARG A 15 3.74 -11.87 -1.45
N GLU A 16 3.91 -13.17 -1.37
CA GLU A 16 3.02 -14.08 -2.09
C GLU A 16 1.61 -14.03 -1.53
N PHE A 17 1.48 -13.93 -0.23
CA PHE A 17 0.17 -13.81 0.39
C PHE A 17 -0.54 -12.54 -0.06
N VAL A 18 0.15 -11.41 -0.02
CA VAL A 18 -0.42 -10.15 -0.45
C VAL A 18 -0.80 -10.19 -1.92
N PHE A 19 0.09 -10.74 -2.73
CA PHE A 19 -0.13 -10.81 -4.16
C PHE A 19 -1.35 -11.68 -4.48
N GLU A 20 -1.50 -12.76 -3.76
CA GLU A 20 -2.64 -13.64 -3.93
C GLU A 20 -3.94 -12.93 -3.53
N GLN A 21 -3.95 -12.27 -2.39
CA GLN A 21 -5.15 -11.59 -1.93
C GLN A 21 -5.54 -10.45 -2.86
N LEU A 22 -4.59 -9.61 -3.24
CA LEU A 22 -4.88 -8.51 -4.13
C LEU A 22 -5.23 -8.98 -5.53
N GLY A 23 -4.65 -10.08 -5.96
CA GLY A 23 -4.97 -10.65 -7.26
C GLY A 23 -6.40 -11.13 -7.38
N ARG A 24 -7.08 -11.31 -6.25
CA ARG A 24 -8.49 -11.67 -6.25
C ARG A 24 -9.39 -10.48 -6.56
N VAL A 25 -8.87 -9.27 -6.44
CA VAL A 25 -9.68 -8.07 -6.62
C VAL A 25 -9.25 -7.21 -7.79
N VAL A 26 -7.99 -7.34 -8.23
CA VAL A 26 -7.49 -6.49 -9.31
C VAL A 26 -6.31 -7.21 -9.97
N ALA A 27 -6.06 -6.91 -11.23
CA ALA A 27 -4.87 -7.40 -11.91
C ALA A 27 -3.68 -6.64 -11.35
N ILE A 28 -2.72 -7.34 -10.78
CA ILE A 28 -1.66 -6.70 -10.01
C ILE A 28 -0.28 -7.13 -10.51
N ASP A 29 0.64 -6.18 -10.48
CA ASP A 29 2.06 -6.41 -10.74
C ASP A 29 2.87 -5.87 -9.60
N TRP A 30 4.12 -6.26 -9.50
CA TRP A 30 4.98 -5.76 -8.44
C TRP A 30 6.39 -5.54 -8.94
N LYS A 31 7.10 -4.64 -8.27
CA LYS A 31 8.51 -4.36 -8.54
C LYS A 31 9.24 -4.13 -7.24
N ARG A 32 10.48 -4.56 -7.16
CA ARG A 32 11.29 -4.24 -5.99
C ARG A 32 11.68 -2.78 -6.00
N MET A 33 11.62 -2.14 -4.85
CA MET A 33 12.06 -0.75 -4.74
C MET A 33 12.35 -0.40 -3.29
N PHE A 34 13.38 0.36 -3.05
CA PHE A 34 13.73 0.87 -1.71
C PHE A 34 13.81 -0.22 -0.65
N GLY A 35 14.23 -1.40 -1.04
CA GLY A 35 14.28 -2.50 -0.10
C GLY A 35 12.95 -3.18 0.14
N GLY A 36 11.88 -2.67 -0.44
CA GLY A 36 10.55 -3.24 -0.34
C GLY A 36 10.02 -3.61 -1.71
N VAL A 37 8.70 -3.58 -1.83
CA VAL A 37 8.02 -3.97 -3.06
C VAL A 37 6.94 -2.95 -3.39
N GLY A 38 6.94 -2.44 -4.60
CA GLY A 38 5.86 -1.57 -5.08
C GLY A 38 4.81 -2.40 -5.78
N LEU A 39 3.56 -2.06 -5.57
CA LEU A 39 2.43 -2.77 -6.14
C LEU A 39 1.69 -1.88 -7.13
N TYR A 40 1.40 -2.46 -8.29
CA TYR A 40 0.80 -1.72 -9.40
C TYR A 40 -0.49 -2.40 -9.84
N ALA A 41 -1.51 -1.61 -10.11
CA ALA A 41 -2.76 -2.11 -10.69
C ALA A 41 -2.88 -1.48 -12.06
N ASP A 42 -2.80 -2.28 -13.08
CA ASP A 42 -2.90 -1.81 -14.45
C ASP A 42 -1.93 -0.64 -14.70
N GLY A 43 -0.71 -0.82 -14.25
CA GLY A 43 0.34 0.19 -14.43
C GLY A 43 0.31 1.33 -13.44
N THR A 44 -0.67 1.37 -12.55
CA THR A 44 -0.79 2.46 -11.56
C THR A 44 -0.18 2.02 -10.24
N PHE A 45 0.81 2.76 -9.76
CA PHE A 45 1.45 2.48 -8.47
C PHE A 45 0.52 2.94 -7.36
N PHE A 46 -0.01 2.01 -6.59
CA PHE A 46 -1.01 2.36 -5.57
C PHE A 46 -0.68 1.86 -4.17
N ALA A 47 0.32 1.01 -4.03
CA ALA A 47 0.62 0.43 -2.73
C ALA A 47 2.07 -0.02 -2.68
N LEU A 48 2.54 -0.26 -1.48
CA LEU A 48 3.88 -0.81 -1.32
C LEU A 48 3.93 -1.73 -0.11
N ILE A 49 4.93 -2.59 -0.09
CA ILE A 49 5.20 -3.44 1.05
C ILE A 49 6.58 -3.10 1.56
N ASP A 50 6.70 -2.85 2.83
CA ASP A 50 7.98 -2.56 3.45
C ASP A 50 8.01 -3.25 4.80
N ASP A 51 9.04 -4.02 5.07
CA ASP A 51 9.20 -4.71 6.34
C ASP A 51 7.96 -5.56 6.69
N ASP A 52 7.43 -6.24 5.69
CA ASP A 52 6.25 -7.10 5.82
C ASP A 52 4.99 -6.35 6.28
N VAL A 53 4.88 -5.08 5.93
CA VAL A 53 3.69 -4.29 6.17
C VAL A 53 3.21 -3.71 4.83
N VAL A 54 1.93 -3.80 4.58
CA VAL A 54 1.35 -3.25 3.35
C VAL A 54 0.87 -1.84 3.60
N TYR A 55 1.25 -0.93 2.71
CA TYR A 55 0.81 0.46 2.80
C TYR A 55 0.07 0.81 1.51
N PHE A 56 -1.07 1.46 1.65
CA PHE A 56 -1.89 1.88 0.50
C PHE A 56 -1.84 3.38 0.33
N LYS A 57 -1.91 3.83 -0.90
CA LYS A 57 -1.97 5.25 -1.21
C LYS A 57 -3.24 5.87 -0.65
N VAL A 58 -3.10 7.01 0.03
CA VAL A 58 -4.21 7.67 0.69
C VAL A 58 -4.37 9.09 0.15
N GLY A 59 -5.59 9.48 -0.09
CA GLY A 59 -5.94 10.83 -0.46
C GLY A 59 -7.29 11.16 0.14
N ASP A 60 -7.91 12.24 -0.32
CA ASP A 60 -9.15 12.70 0.28
C ASP A 60 -10.25 11.64 0.21
N LEU A 61 -10.25 10.85 -0.83
CA LEU A 61 -11.29 9.86 -1.05
C LEU A 61 -11.32 8.79 0.05
N ASN A 62 -10.17 8.36 0.52
CA ASN A 62 -10.08 7.22 1.43
C ASN A 62 -9.40 7.50 2.76
N ARG A 63 -9.05 8.74 3.03
CA ARG A 63 -8.34 9.08 4.28
C ARG A 63 -9.15 8.72 5.51
N ALA A 64 -10.45 8.97 5.49
CA ALA A 64 -11.29 8.73 6.66
C ALA A 64 -11.31 7.26 7.03
N ASP A 65 -11.26 6.37 6.05
CA ASP A 65 -11.25 4.94 6.33
C ASP A 65 -10.00 4.52 7.09
N PHE A 66 -8.86 5.06 6.68
CA PHE A 66 -7.60 4.72 7.34
C PHE A 66 -7.51 5.35 8.71
N GLU A 67 -8.01 6.56 8.85
CA GLU A 67 -7.98 7.24 10.15
C GLU A 67 -8.91 6.54 11.13
N ALA A 68 -10.07 6.10 10.70
CA ALA A 68 -10.99 5.38 11.56
C ALA A 68 -10.40 4.05 12.02
N ALA A 69 -9.56 3.46 11.22
CA ALA A 69 -8.91 2.20 11.58
C ALA A 69 -7.66 2.40 12.43
N GLY A 70 -7.26 3.63 12.67
CA GLY A 70 -6.05 3.91 13.43
C GLY A 70 -4.77 3.56 12.70
N ALA A 71 -4.80 3.59 11.38
CA ALA A 71 -3.64 3.20 10.57
C ALA A 71 -2.52 4.23 10.69
N ARG A 72 -1.29 3.73 10.61
CA ARG A 72 -0.11 4.60 10.70
C ARG A 72 0.37 4.98 9.32
N ALA A 73 0.85 6.22 9.19
CA ALA A 73 1.43 6.68 7.94
C ALA A 73 2.81 6.06 7.73
N PHE A 74 3.16 5.81 6.49
CA PHE A 74 4.46 5.29 6.13
C PHE A 74 5.51 6.40 6.28
N ARG A 75 6.55 6.13 7.03
CA ARG A 75 7.62 7.09 7.27
C ARG A 75 8.95 6.40 7.03
N PRO A 76 9.43 6.41 5.80
CA PRO A 76 10.63 5.65 5.43
C PRO A 76 11.88 6.08 6.17
N TYR A 77 11.93 7.31 6.66
CA TYR A 77 13.10 7.80 7.37
C TYR A 77 12.86 7.96 8.86
N GLY A 78 11.80 7.33 9.37
CA GLY A 78 11.53 7.29 10.80
C GLY A 78 10.61 8.38 11.28
N GLU A 79 10.39 8.39 12.57
CA GLU A 79 9.53 9.34 13.18
C GLU A 79 10.11 10.72 13.05
N GLY A 80 9.39 11.69 12.87
CA GLY A 80 9.87 13.04 12.70
C GLY A 80 10.15 13.41 11.27
N SER A 81 10.22 12.45 10.36
CA SER A 81 10.36 12.76 8.95
C SER A 81 9.00 13.03 8.35
N SER A 82 8.97 13.57 7.16
CA SER A 82 7.71 13.75 6.45
C SER A 82 7.10 12.41 6.16
N SER A 83 5.82 12.26 6.37
CA SER A 83 5.14 11.05 5.96
C SER A 83 4.86 11.12 4.48
N MET A 84 4.86 9.98 3.85
CA MET A 84 4.35 9.90 2.49
C MET A 84 2.86 9.67 2.60
N ASN A 85 2.14 9.86 1.53
CA ASN A 85 0.70 9.66 1.57
C ASN A 85 0.34 8.20 1.38
N TYR A 86 0.96 7.36 2.22
CA TYR A 86 0.71 5.92 2.25
C TYR A 86 0.49 5.54 3.70
N TYR A 87 -0.52 4.73 3.95
CA TYR A 87 -0.87 4.33 5.31
C TYR A 87 -0.97 2.81 5.38
N GLU A 88 -0.68 2.26 6.54
CA GLU A 88 -0.75 0.81 6.77
C GLU A 88 -2.14 0.29 6.47
N LEU A 89 -2.22 -0.78 5.70
CA LEU A 89 -3.48 -1.46 5.48
C LEU A 89 -3.79 -2.32 6.69
N PRO A 90 -4.95 -2.17 7.32
CA PRO A 90 -5.28 -3.06 8.44
C PRO A 90 -5.29 -4.52 8.00
N VAL A 91 -4.77 -5.38 8.84
CA VAL A 91 -4.69 -6.80 8.54
C VAL A 91 -6.08 -7.39 8.31
N GLU A 92 -7.07 -6.90 9.05
CA GLU A 92 -8.44 -7.38 8.88
C GLU A 92 -8.97 -7.12 7.48
N VAL A 93 -8.54 -6.01 6.87
CA VAL A 93 -8.92 -5.70 5.51
C VAL A 93 -8.21 -6.63 4.53
N LEU A 94 -6.94 -6.86 4.77
CA LEU A 94 -6.16 -7.73 3.89
C LEU A 94 -6.74 -9.15 3.85
N GLU A 95 -7.29 -9.59 4.95
CA GLU A 95 -7.84 -10.94 5.07
C GLU A 95 -9.29 -11.05 4.60
N ASP A 96 -9.95 -9.93 4.36
CA ASP A 96 -11.35 -9.91 3.96
C ASP A 96 -11.45 -9.43 2.52
N VAL A 97 -11.68 -10.34 1.59
CA VAL A 97 -11.64 -10.01 0.17
C VAL A 97 -12.64 -8.91 -0.20
N ASP A 98 -13.81 -8.90 0.41
CA ASP A 98 -14.80 -7.87 0.10
C ASP A 98 -14.35 -6.49 0.56
N ALA A 99 -13.83 -6.40 1.77
CA ALA A 99 -13.29 -5.14 2.26
C ALA A 99 -12.07 -4.75 1.45
N LEU A 100 -11.22 -5.71 1.17
CA LEU A 100 -10.00 -5.44 0.40
C LEU A 100 -10.33 -4.87 -0.98
N ARG A 101 -11.38 -5.36 -1.60
CA ARG A 101 -11.81 -4.85 -2.91
C ARG A 101 -12.12 -3.36 -2.84
N THR A 102 -12.91 -2.95 -1.87
CA THR A 102 -13.29 -1.55 -1.73
C THR A 102 -12.08 -0.68 -1.42
N TRP A 103 -11.25 -1.12 -0.49
CA TRP A 103 -10.08 -0.33 -0.10
C TRP A 103 -9.07 -0.24 -1.24
N THR A 104 -8.91 -1.31 -2.02
CA THR A 104 -8.02 -1.31 -3.16
C THR A 104 -8.53 -0.38 -4.27
N GLU A 105 -9.80 -0.46 -4.56
CA GLU A 105 -10.38 0.39 -5.61
C GLU A 105 -10.23 1.86 -5.26
N ASN A 106 -10.45 2.21 -4.02
CA ASN A 106 -10.30 3.60 -3.59
C ASN A 106 -8.85 4.07 -3.69
N SER A 107 -7.92 3.22 -3.29
CA SER A 107 -6.51 3.56 -3.35
C SER A 107 -6.04 3.73 -4.79
N VAL A 108 -6.47 2.85 -5.67
CA VAL A 108 -6.13 2.96 -7.08
C VAL A 108 -6.73 4.25 -7.68
N ALA A 109 -7.95 4.59 -7.30
CA ALA A 109 -8.57 5.82 -7.77
C ALA A 109 -7.79 7.05 -7.32
N VAL A 110 -7.33 7.05 -6.07
CA VAL A 110 -6.51 8.15 -5.56
C VAL A 110 -5.22 8.26 -6.37
N ALA A 111 -4.57 7.12 -6.61
CA ALA A 111 -3.30 7.14 -7.33
C ALA A 111 -3.47 7.62 -8.76
N ARG A 112 -4.54 7.22 -9.41
CA ARG A 112 -4.81 7.68 -10.77
C ARG A 112 -5.12 9.17 -10.82
N SER A 113 -5.86 9.64 -9.87
CA SER A 113 -6.20 11.04 -9.79
C SER A 113 -4.97 11.90 -9.57
N ALA A 114 -4.07 11.46 -8.70
CA ALA A 114 -2.83 12.18 -8.45
C ALA A 114 -1.96 12.24 -9.70
N ALA A 115 -1.86 11.15 -10.42
CA ALA A 115 -1.06 11.13 -11.64
C ALA A 115 -1.66 12.04 -12.71
N THR A 116 -2.97 12.04 -12.84
CA THR A 116 -3.65 12.91 -13.79
C THR A 116 -3.45 14.38 -13.43
N SER A 117 -3.57 14.71 -12.17
CA SER A 117 -3.35 16.08 -11.71
C SER A 117 -1.96 16.56 -12.00
N LYS A 118 -0.97 15.71 -11.78
CA LYS A 118 0.40 16.05 -12.08
C LYS A 118 0.60 16.32 -13.56
N ARG A 119 -0.01 15.53 -14.39
CA ARG A 119 0.11 15.72 -15.82
C ARG A 119 -0.55 17.00 -16.26
N LYS A 120 -1.69 17.34 -15.69
CA LYS A 120 -2.40 18.53 -16.05
C LYS A 120 -1.73 19.79 -15.60
N LYS A 121 -0.90 19.70 -14.61
CA LYS A 121 -0.25 20.85 -14.10
C LYS A 121 0.85 21.38 -14.95
N LYS A 122 1.19 20.76 -16.00
CA LYS A 122 2.28 21.21 -16.77
C LYS A 122 2.12 22.49 -17.39
#